data_d707596ec8485b5c1453f82ab674d302
#
_entry.id   d707596ec8485b5c1453f82ab674d302
#
_cell.length_a   1.000
_cell.length_b   1.000
_cell.length_c   1.000
_cell.angle_alpha   90.00
_cell.angle_beta   90.00
_cell.angle_gamma   90.00
#
_symmetry.space_group_name_H-M   'P 1'
#
loop_
_entity.id
_entity.type
_entity.pdbx_description
1 polymer ?
#
loop_
_entity_poly.entity_id
_entity_poly.type
_entity_poly.pdbx_seq_one_letter_code
_entity_poly.pdbx_strand_id
1 'polypeptide(L)'
;MIFHTIMNHLKMTVAGVGILMLTSCNGIFDDIYDQPKEIVPAKGQLLIDATSWTDWYYVDLNLLQRLTEAGDEEALMKAQTEFAAYPIPMTATGEKDESEAGQYMYWFDVFGEGYQKNSFSYYTPTEGQEEPEEWTLAVHRNNVRTNGGAVLETSYTSMDELPESSEAFRNMNFLEDEWSENLVWDSQDLMLMGYVPSQGISVNKVLSSWLSMKIPPMPPAFSLNNHVFILRLKDGTYAALQLENYLSQEGKK
;
A
#
# COMPACT_ATOMS: atom_id res chain seq x y z
N MET A 1 2.58 -5.95 -4.76
CA MET A 1 1.32 -5.79 -3.98
C MET A 1 0.18 -5.77 -4.99
N ILE A 2 -0.88 -6.54 -4.79
CA ILE A 2 -1.99 -6.67 -5.75
C ILE A 2 -3.26 -6.19 -5.08
N PHE A 3 -3.97 -5.29 -5.71
CA PHE A 3 -5.24 -4.71 -5.23
C PHE A 3 -6.38 -5.05 -6.17
N HIS A 4 -7.57 -5.26 -5.61
CA HIS A 4 -8.80 -5.32 -6.35
C HIS A 4 -9.60 -4.06 -6.15
N THR A 5 -9.96 -3.40 -7.23
CA THR A 5 -10.87 -2.25 -7.20
C THR A 5 -12.15 -2.64 -7.93
N ILE A 6 -13.27 -2.61 -7.24
CA ILE A 6 -14.59 -2.81 -7.87
C ILE A 6 -15.30 -1.47 -7.97
N MET A 7 -15.62 -1.12 -9.17
CA MET A 7 -16.48 0.02 -9.48
C MET A 7 -17.89 -0.46 -9.76
N ASN A 8 -18.87 0.35 -9.37
CA ASN A 8 -20.28 0.07 -9.58
C ASN A 8 -20.55 -0.26 -11.06
N HIS A 9 -21.15 -1.43 -11.28
CA HIS A 9 -21.69 -1.98 -12.54
C HIS A 9 -20.68 -2.68 -13.47
N LEU A 10 -20.48 -3.98 -13.30
CA LEU A 10 -20.60 -4.91 -14.44
C LEU A 10 -20.50 -6.36 -14.00
N LYS A 11 -21.54 -7.15 -14.28
CA LYS A 11 -21.47 -8.63 -14.18
C LYS A 11 -20.76 -9.17 -15.42
N MET A 12 -19.68 -9.92 -15.24
CA MET A 12 -19.15 -10.78 -16.30
C MET A 12 -18.72 -12.12 -15.74
N THR A 13 -19.30 -13.15 -16.35
CA THR A 13 -19.05 -14.56 -16.11
C THR A 13 -17.71 -14.96 -16.78
N VAL A 14 -16.79 -15.58 -16.06
CA VAL A 14 -15.57 -16.13 -16.63
C VAL A 14 -15.68 -17.66 -16.68
N ALA A 15 -15.60 -18.20 -17.89
CA ALA A 15 -15.47 -19.64 -18.15
C ALA A 15 -13.99 -20.03 -18.19
N GLY A 16 -13.60 -21.02 -17.40
CA GLY A 16 -12.24 -21.52 -17.32
C GLY A 16 -11.87 -22.40 -18.54
N VAL A 17 -10.61 -22.29 -18.96
CA VAL A 17 -9.96 -23.25 -19.87
C VAL A 17 -8.62 -23.64 -19.25
N GLY A 18 -8.51 -24.91 -18.89
CA GLY A 18 -7.24 -25.53 -18.49
C GLY A 18 -6.39 -25.90 -19.70
N ILE A 19 -5.08 -25.67 -19.63
CA ILE A 19 -4.11 -26.12 -20.60
C ILE A 19 -3.03 -26.96 -19.93
N LEU A 20 -2.85 -28.15 -20.47
CA LEU A 20 -1.89 -29.19 -20.08
C LEU A 20 -0.45 -28.80 -20.46
N MET A 21 0.47 -29.07 -19.56
CA MET A 21 1.91 -28.98 -19.73
C MET A 21 2.42 -30.14 -20.60
N LEU A 22 3.21 -29.83 -21.59
CA LEU A 22 4.12 -30.77 -22.21
C LEU A 22 5.55 -30.30 -22.03
N THR A 23 6.29 -31.09 -21.28
CA THR A 23 7.74 -30.95 -21.06
C THR A 23 8.50 -31.29 -22.34
N SER A 24 9.37 -30.39 -22.75
CA SER A 24 10.43 -30.70 -23.69
C SER A 24 11.76 -30.21 -23.13
N CYS A 25 12.60 -31.12 -22.70
CA CYS A 25 14.01 -30.88 -22.46
C CYS A 25 14.73 -30.76 -23.79
N ASN A 26 15.25 -29.56 -24.11
CA ASN A 26 16.39 -29.43 -25.06
C ASN A 26 16.96 -28.00 -24.95
N GLY A 27 18.21 -27.91 -24.53
CA GLY A 27 18.98 -26.67 -24.67
C GLY A 27 19.84 -26.32 -23.46
N ILE A 28 21.10 -26.71 -23.52
CA ILE A 28 22.09 -26.45 -22.47
C ILE A 28 22.49 -24.95 -22.37
N PHE A 29 21.91 -24.09 -23.19
CA PHE A 29 22.27 -22.65 -23.24
C PHE A 29 21.10 -21.65 -23.32
N ASP A 30 19.86 -22.11 -23.13
CA ASP A 30 18.70 -21.19 -23.16
C ASP A 30 18.43 -20.44 -21.85
N ASP A 31 19.15 -20.77 -20.79
CA ASP A 31 18.86 -20.29 -19.42
C ASP A 31 19.64 -19.02 -19.00
N ILE A 32 20.34 -18.36 -19.91
CA ILE A 32 21.17 -17.22 -19.56
C ILE A 32 20.39 -15.90 -19.47
N TYR A 33 19.17 -15.88 -19.99
CA TYR A 33 18.29 -14.69 -19.94
C TYR A 33 16.83 -15.10 -19.70
N ASP A 34 16.54 -15.64 -18.51
CA ASP A 34 15.17 -15.63 -18.03
C ASP A 34 14.77 -14.16 -17.83
N GLN A 35 14.16 -13.61 -18.84
CA GLN A 35 13.44 -12.35 -18.67
C GLN A 35 12.33 -12.64 -17.67
N PRO A 36 12.24 -11.88 -16.56
CA PRO A 36 11.11 -12.05 -15.64
C PRO A 36 9.82 -11.99 -16.45
N LYS A 37 8.94 -12.97 -16.28
CA LYS A 37 7.64 -12.93 -16.93
C LYS A 37 6.97 -11.62 -16.53
N GLU A 38 6.69 -10.78 -17.52
CA GLU A 38 5.90 -9.58 -17.32
C GLU A 38 4.54 -10.00 -16.75
N ILE A 39 4.23 -9.55 -15.53
CA ILE A 39 2.94 -9.81 -14.94
C ILE A 39 1.97 -8.81 -15.56
N VAL A 40 1.00 -9.33 -16.29
CA VAL A 40 -0.14 -8.56 -16.76
C VAL A 40 -1.22 -8.61 -15.68
N PRO A 41 -1.53 -7.50 -15.01
CA PRO A 41 -2.57 -7.48 -14.00
C PRO A 41 -3.93 -7.74 -14.65
N ALA A 42 -4.78 -8.49 -13.96
CA ALA A 42 -6.17 -8.62 -14.37
C ALA A 42 -6.90 -7.27 -14.19
N LYS A 43 -8.04 -7.13 -14.84
CA LYS A 43 -8.88 -5.95 -14.66
C LYS A 43 -9.26 -5.77 -13.19
N GLY A 44 -9.00 -4.59 -12.65
CA GLY A 44 -9.22 -4.28 -11.24
C GLY A 44 -8.08 -4.67 -10.30
N GLN A 45 -6.98 -5.24 -10.81
CA GLN A 45 -5.79 -5.51 -10.02
C GLN A 45 -4.76 -4.38 -10.17
N LEU A 46 -4.07 -4.05 -9.09
CA LEU A 46 -2.93 -3.13 -9.07
C LEU A 46 -1.69 -3.89 -8.61
N LEU A 47 -0.58 -3.65 -9.28
CA LEU A 47 0.73 -4.20 -8.93
C LEU A 47 1.63 -3.07 -8.46
N ILE A 48 1.70 -2.86 -7.15
CA ILE A 48 2.53 -1.81 -6.57
C ILE A 48 3.78 -2.44 -5.96
N ASP A 49 4.95 -2.10 -6.48
CA ASP A 49 6.21 -2.43 -5.82
C ASP A 49 6.47 -1.39 -4.71
N ALA A 50 5.99 -1.69 -3.51
CA ALA A 50 6.16 -0.87 -2.32
C ALA A 50 7.36 -1.30 -1.46
N THR A 51 8.42 -1.83 -2.07
CA THR A 51 9.63 -2.27 -1.36
C THR A 51 10.55 -1.12 -0.95
N SER A 52 10.42 0.05 -1.57
CA SER A 52 11.17 1.24 -1.18
C SER A 52 10.92 1.60 0.28
N TRP A 53 12.01 2.00 0.96
CA TRP A 53 11.95 2.52 2.33
C TRP A 53 11.74 4.02 2.37
N THR A 54 11.92 4.70 1.24
CA THR A 54 11.97 6.16 1.18
C THR A 54 10.84 6.79 0.40
N ASP A 55 9.97 6.00 -0.26
CA ASP A 55 9.02 6.56 -1.20
C ASP A 55 7.57 6.18 -0.88
N TRP A 56 6.68 7.15 -1.11
CA TRP A 56 5.25 6.92 -1.26
C TRP A 56 4.91 6.65 -2.72
N TYR A 57 4.08 5.65 -2.97
CA TYR A 57 3.54 5.32 -4.29
C TYR A 57 2.08 5.74 -4.36
N TYR A 58 1.77 6.60 -5.32
CA TYR A 58 0.47 7.26 -5.42
C TYR A 58 -0.42 6.58 -6.45
N VAL A 59 -1.67 6.36 -6.09
CA VAL A 59 -2.70 5.72 -6.91
C VAL A 59 -3.86 6.69 -7.10
N ASP A 60 -4.31 6.86 -8.34
CA ASP A 60 -5.56 7.54 -8.67
C ASP A 60 -6.61 6.52 -9.11
N LEU A 61 -7.52 6.17 -8.18
CA LEU A 61 -8.63 5.24 -8.46
C LEU A 61 -9.64 5.85 -9.44
N ASN A 62 -9.79 7.16 -9.45
CA ASN A 62 -10.69 7.84 -10.39
C ASN A 62 -10.15 7.76 -11.82
N LEU A 63 -8.82 7.86 -12.00
CA LEU A 63 -8.19 7.63 -13.30
C LEU A 63 -8.44 6.19 -13.78
N LEU A 64 -8.21 5.20 -12.92
CA LEU A 64 -8.45 3.80 -13.25
C LEU A 64 -9.92 3.55 -13.67
N GLN A 65 -10.85 4.22 -13.01
CA GLN A 65 -12.26 4.19 -13.39
C GLN A 65 -12.48 4.75 -14.79
N ARG A 66 -12.01 5.95 -15.04
CA ARG A 66 -12.16 6.62 -16.35
C ARG A 66 -11.60 5.78 -17.49
N LEU A 67 -10.40 5.20 -17.29
CA LEU A 67 -9.75 4.35 -18.30
C LEU A 67 -10.52 3.04 -18.53
N THR A 68 -11.05 2.46 -17.47
CA THR A 68 -11.91 1.26 -17.57
C THR A 68 -13.18 1.54 -18.35
N GLU A 69 -13.84 2.66 -18.09
CA GLU A 69 -15.07 3.07 -18.78
C GLU A 69 -14.82 3.44 -20.24
N ALA A 70 -13.66 4.04 -20.52
CA ALA A 70 -13.22 4.35 -21.89
C ALA A 70 -12.82 3.12 -22.70
N GLY A 71 -12.51 1.99 -22.04
CA GLY A 71 -12.00 0.81 -22.70
C GLY A 71 -10.57 0.98 -23.23
N ASP A 72 -9.80 1.90 -22.66
CA ASP A 72 -8.39 2.12 -23.01
C ASP A 72 -7.51 1.12 -22.26
N GLU A 73 -7.37 -0.09 -22.83
CA GLU A 73 -6.65 -1.20 -22.20
C GLU A 73 -5.16 -0.90 -22.01
N GLU A 74 -4.52 -0.18 -22.95
CA GLU A 74 -3.11 0.15 -22.87
C GLU A 74 -2.83 1.14 -21.73
N ALA A 75 -3.59 2.22 -21.67
CA ALA A 75 -3.45 3.21 -20.59
C ALA A 75 -3.87 2.62 -19.23
N LEU A 76 -4.89 1.75 -19.21
CA LEU A 76 -5.32 1.06 -18.00
C LEU A 76 -4.20 0.14 -17.46
N MET A 77 -3.60 -0.68 -18.31
CA MET A 77 -2.49 -1.56 -17.91
C MET A 77 -1.33 -0.76 -17.34
N LYS A 78 -0.97 0.34 -17.99
CA LYS A 78 0.06 1.24 -17.49
C LYS A 78 -0.31 1.82 -16.11
N ALA A 79 -1.52 2.32 -15.94
CA ALA A 79 -1.99 2.87 -14.67
C ALA A 79 -2.13 1.81 -13.55
N GLN A 80 -2.19 0.53 -13.88
CA GLN A 80 -2.22 -0.59 -12.94
C GLN A 80 -0.83 -1.03 -12.46
N THR A 81 0.24 -0.61 -13.15
CA THR A 81 1.62 -1.08 -12.90
C THR A 81 2.64 0.03 -12.68
N GLU A 82 2.36 1.23 -13.17
CA GLU A 82 3.26 2.38 -13.04
C GLU A 82 2.63 3.45 -12.12
N PHE A 83 3.32 3.80 -11.05
CA PHE A 83 2.83 4.73 -10.04
C PHE A 83 3.80 5.87 -9.85
N ALA A 84 3.28 7.09 -9.68
CA ALA A 84 4.09 8.21 -9.25
C ALA A 84 4.68 7.90 -7.87
N ALA A 85 5.98 8.07 -7.73
CA ALA A 85 6.69 7.86 -6.48
C ALA A 85 7.35 9.17 -6.04
N TYR A 86 7.10 9.57 -4.80
CA TYR A 86 7.73 10.74 -4.21
C TYR A 86 8.37 10.39 -2.88
N PRO A 87 9.57 10.90 -2.64
CA PRO A 87 10.30 10.59 -1.42
C PRO A 87 9.60 11.16 -0.18
N ILE A 88 9.72 10.44 0.91
CA ILE A 88 9.42 10.95 2.24
C ILE A 88 10.44 12.06 2.55
N PRO A 89 10.01 13.26 2.96
CA PRO A 89 10.93 14.33 3.29
C PRO A 89 11.86 13.89 4.42
N MET A 90 13.16 13.84 4.12
CA MET A 90 14.17 13.54 5.12
C MET A 90 14.58 14.84 5.81
N THR A 91 14.64 14.81 7.12
CA THR A 91 15.18 15.93 7.88
C THR A 91 16.68 15.78 8.04
N ALA A 92 17.39 16.77 7.59
CA ALA A 92 18.85 16.74 7.61
C ALA A 92 19.47 17.16 8.95
N THR A 93 18.72 17.63 9.92
CA THR A 93 19.31 18.33 11.06
C THR A 93 18.78 17.85 12.39
N GLY A 94 19.70 17.62 13.31
CA GLY A 94 19.45 17.24 14.69
C GLY A 94 19.13 18.39 15.62
N GLU A 95 18.50 19.46 15.17
CA GLU A 95 18.00 20.46 16.10
C GLU A 95 16.69 19.97 16.73
N LYS A 96 16.72 19.93 18.05
CA LYS A 96 15.62 19.46 18.88
C LYS A 96 14.65 20.61 19.13
N ASP A 97 13.47 20.57 18.50
CA ASP A 97 12.32 21.34 18.94
C ASP A 97 11.24 20.40 19.48
N GLU A 98 11.01 20.44 20.79
CA GLU A 98 10.03 19.61 21.47
C GLU A 98 8.59 20.09 21.23
N SER A 99 8.41 21.27 20.64
CA SER A 99 7.11 21.92 20.47
C SER A 99 6.47 21.66 19.12
N GLU A 100 7.20 21.15 18.14
CA GLU A 100 6.73 20.98 16.76
C GLU A 100 6.48 19.51 16.41
N ALA A 101 5.40 19.26 15.67
CA ALA A 101 5.16 18.00 15.01
C ALA A 101 6.21 17.82 13.92
N GLY A 102 6.91 16.68 13.90
CA GLY A 102 7.98 16.44 12.97
C GLY A 102 8.37 14.98 12.91
N GLN A 103 9.54 14.73 12.37
CA GLN A 103 10.13 13.39 12.43
C GLN A 103 10.69 13.12 13.81
N TYR A 104 10.50 11.89 14.27
CA TYR A 104 11.01 11.43 15.55
C TYR A 104 11.90 10.21 15.32
N MET A 105 12.97 10.13 16.09
CA MET A 105 13.73 8.90 16.16
C MET A 105 13.25 8.08 17.35
N TYR A 106 12.82 6.85 17.08
CA TYR A 106 12.41 5.91 18.10
C TYR A 106 13.50 4.86 18.30
N TRP A 107 13.81 4.55 19.55
CA TRP A 107 14.54 3.37 19.87
C TRP A 107 13.59 2.18 19.90
N PHE A 108 13.99 1.13 19.21
CA PHE A 108 13.17 -0.07 19.11
C PHE A 108 13.87 -1.23 19.84
N ASP A 109 13.28 -1.66 20.95
CA ASP A 109 13.73 -2.83 21.67
C ASP A 109 13.07 -4.09 21.08
N VAL A 110 13.82 -4.80 20.24
CA VAL A 110 13.36 -6.04 19.58
C VAL A 110 13.03 -7.16 20.58
N PHE A 111 13.54 -7.09 21.78
CA PHE A 111 13.41 -8.12 22.80
C PHE A 111 12.59 -7.72 24.01
N GLY A 112 12.17 -6.49 24.07
CA GLY A 112 11.48 -5.89 25.21
C GLY A 112 10.13 -5.24 24.90
N GLU A 113 9.98 -4.01 25.36
CA GLU A 113 8.67 -3.30 25.36
C GLU A 113 8.29 -2.67 24.02
N GLY A 114 9.06 -2.89 22.95
CA GLY A 114 8.78 -2.33 21.63
C GLY A 114 9.33 -0.91 21.47
N TYR A 115 8.51 0.02 20.94
CA TYR A 115 8.96 1.38 20.67
C TYR A 115 9.09 2.23 21.93
N GLN A 116 10.27 2.80 22.07
CA GLN A 116 10.49 3.84 23.08
C GLN A 116 10.93 5.12 22.38
N LYS A 117 10.22 6.21 22.61
CA LYS A 117 10.59 7.51 22.05
C LYS A 117 11.97 7.92 22.56
N ASN A 118 12.90 8.08 21.62
CA ASN A 118 14.21 8.59 21.97
C ASN A 118 14.11 10.08 22.26
N SER A 119 14.48 10.49 23.46
CA SER A 119 14.43 11.87 23.89
C SER A 119 15.39 12.81 23.15
N PHE A 120 16.20 12.28 22.22
CA PHE A 120 17.25 13.07 21.55
C PHE A 120 16.88 13.62 20.19
N SER A 121 15.75 13.22 19.61
CA SER A 121 15.62 13.48 18.18
C SER A 121 14.18 13.82 17.80
N TYR A 122 13.81 15.07 17.96
CA TYR A 122 12.75 15.65 17.17
C TYR A 122 13.38 16.21 15.89
N TYR A 123 12.93 15.74 14.76
CA TYR A 123 13.33 16.27 13.47
C TYR A 123 12.14 17.00 12.88
N THR A 124 12.29 18.27 12.58
CA THR A 124 11.28 19.01 11.83
C THR A 124 11.58 18.85 10.34
N PRO A 125 10.65 18.34 9.53
CA PRO A 125 10.83 18.31 8.10
C PRO A 125 11.10 19.72 7.57
N THR A 126 12.15 19.88 6.78
CA THR A 126 12.47 21.16 6.13
C THR A 126 11.63 21.38 4.88
N GLU A 127 11.05 20.31 4.35
CA GLU A 127 10.26 20.29 3.12
C GLU A 127 8.95 19.56 3.36
N GLY A 128 7.89 20.00 2.67
CA GLY A 128 6.61 19.29 2.67
C GLY A 128 6.69 18.00 1.86
N GLN A 129 5.78 17.07 2.10
CA GLN A 129 5.62 15.88 1.27
C GLN A 129 5.18 16.30 -0.13
N GLU A 130 5.98 15.95 -1.14
CA GLU A 130 5.56 16.08 -2.53
C GLU A 130 4.46 15.08 -2.87
N GLU A 131 3.50 15.51 -3.67
CA GLU A 131 2.33 14.73 -4.06
C GLU A 131 1.96 15.02 -5.51
N PRO A 132 1.39 14.04 -6.25
CA PRO A 132 0.78 14.33 -7.55
C PRO A 132 -0.43 15.27 -7.38
N GLU A 133 -0.80 15.96 -8.45
CA GLU A 133 -1.97 16.84 -8.45
C GLU A 133 -3.27 16.06 -8.19
N GLU A 134 -3.40 14.89 -8.79
CA GLU A 134 -4.53 13.97 -8.61
C GLU A 134 -4.06 12.64 -8.02
N TRP A 135 -4.66 12.25 -6.92
CA TRP A 135 -4.47 10.95 -6.30
C TRP A 135 -5.60 10.64 -5.30
N THR A 136 -5.78 9.39 -4.96
CA THR A 136 -6.81 8.94 -4.03
C THR A 136 -6.26 8.24 -2.81
N LEU A 137 -5.21 7.45 -2.99
CA LEU A 137 -4.46 6.83 -1.90
C LEU A 137 -2.98 6.76 -2.25
N ALA A 138 -2.15 6.66 -1.24
CA ALA A 138 -0.72 6.40 -1.40
C ALA A 138 -0.29 5.26 -0.46
N VAL A 139 0.68 4.48 -0.94
CA VAL A 139 1.19 3.30 -0.25
C VAL A 139 2.67 3.46 0.00
N HIS A 140 3.09 3.18 1.22
CA HIS A 140 4.48 3.06 1.63
C HIS A 140 4.63 1.78 2.46
N ARG A 141 5.24 0.76 1.90
CA ARG A 141 5.35 -0.57 2.52
C ARG A 141 3.96 -1.10 2.92
N ASN A 142 3.68 -1.25 4.22
CA ASN A 142 2.36 -1.66 4.72
C ASN A 142 1.44 -0.48 5.08
N ASN A 143 1.97 0.73 5.10
CA ASN A 143 1.21 1.91 5.45
C ASN A 143 0.46 2.50 4.26
N VAL A 144 -0.72 3.02 4.54
CA VAL A 144 -1.56 3.69 3.55
C VAL A 144 -2.02 5.02 4.09
N ARG A 145 -2.07 6.02 3.23
CA ARG A 145 -2.74 7.29 3.48
C ARG A 145 -3.73 7.59 2.36
N THR A 146 -4.73 8.39 2.65
CA THR A 146 -5.76 8.77 1.70
C THR A 146 -5.71 10.27 1.40
N ASN A 147 -6.22 10.68 0.25
CA ASN A 147 -6.38 12.09 -0.08
C ASN A 147 -7.73 12.60 0.45
N GLY A 148 -7.84 12.76 1.77
CA GLY A 148 -9.07 13.21 2.41
C GLY A 148 -10.22 12.21 2.31
N GLY A 149 -9.92 10.93 2.11
CA GLY A 149 -10.86 9.83 2.16
C GLY A 149 -11.04 9.26 3.56
N ALA A 150 -11.94 8.28 3.68
CA ALA A 150 -12.15 7.55 4.92
C ALA A 150 -12.40 6.07 4.63
N VAL A 151 -12.00 5.18 5.51
CA VAL A 151 -12.00 3.74 5.29
C VAL A 151 -12.86 3.01 6.31
N LEU A 152 -13.58 2.00 5.82
CA LEU A 152 -14.30 1.01 6.59
C LEU A 152 -13.72 -0.38 6.33
N GLU A 153 -13.29 -1.09 7.35
CA GLU A 153 -13.02 -2.51 7.27
C GLU A 153 -14.35 -3.27 7.37
N THR A 154 -14.60 -4.17 6.43
CA THR A 154 -15.81 -5.01 6.44
C THR A 154 -15.50 -6.40 7.00
N SER A 155 -16.53 -7.21 7.21
CA SER A 155 -16.38 -8.64 7.51
C SER A 155 -16.32 -9.52 6.26
N TYR A 156 -16.46 -8.96 5.08
CA TYR A 156 -16.38 -9.70 3.82
C TYR A 156 -14.94 -10.09 3.51
N THR A 157 -14.75 -11.30 2.99
CA THR A 157 -13.44 -11.84 2.62
C THR A 157 -13.29 -12.05 1.12
N SER A 158 -14.33 -11.73 0.36
CA SER A 158 -14.34 -11.74 -1.10
C SER A 158 -15.10 -10.53 -1.64
N MET A 159 -14.66 -10.00 -2.77
CA MET A 159 -15.36 -8.94 -3.50
C MET A 159 -16.76 -9.37 -3.95
N ASP A 160 -16.96 -10.68 -4.20
CA ASP A 160 -18.24 -11.24 -4.64
C ASP A 160 -19.31 -11.24 -3.53
N GLU A 161 -18.90 -11.08 -2.27
CA GLU A 161 -19.81 -11.01 -1.12
C GLU A 161 -20.36 -9.60 -0.91
N LEU A 162 -19.79 -8.60 -1.59
CA LEU A 162 -20.20 -7.21 -1.42
C LEU A 162 -21.62 -6.96 -1.91
N PRO A 163 -22.37 -6.08 -1.22
CA PRO A 163 -23.66 -5.60 -1.71
C PRO A 163 -23.54 -5.00 -3.12
N GLU A 164 -24.58 -5.16 -3.92
CA GLU A 164 -24.63 -4.60 -5.28
C GLU A 164 -24.57 -3.07 -5.31
N SER A 165 -24.90 -2.41 -4.22
CA SER A 165 -24.95 -0.94 -4.12
C SER A 165 -24.13 -0.42 -2.95
N SER A 166 -23.37 0.62 -3.20
CA SER A 166 -22.61 1.36 -2.17
C SER A 166 -23.52 2.04 -1.12
N GLU A 167 -24.81 2.19 -1.40
CA GLU A 167 -25.79 2.70 -0.42
C GLU A 167 -25.82 1.85 0.87
N ALA A 168 -25.47 0.57 0.78
CA ALA A 168 -25.35 -0.30 1.95
C ALA A 168 -24.31 0.19 2.98
N PHE A 169 -23.33 0.97 2.53
CA PHE A 169 -22.26 1.49 3.39
C PHE A 169 -22.49 2.93 3.86
N ARG A 170 -23.51 3.63 3.34
CA ARG A 170 -23.72 5.06 3.53
C ARG A 170 -23.73 5.51 5.00
N ASN A 171 -24.32 4.70 5.87
CA ASN A 171 -24.49 5.03 7.29
C ASN A 171 -23.48 4.30 8.19
N MET A 172 -22.47 3.67 7.61
CA MET A 172 -21.43 2.99 8.38
C MET A 172 -20.38 3.97 8.86
N ASN A 173 -19.63 3.58 9.90
CA ASN A 173 -18.59 4.41 10.47
C ASN A 173 -17.30 4.26 9.70
N PHE A 174 -16.96 5.24 8.88
CA PHE A 174 -15.69 5.35 8.17
C PHE A 174 -14.70 6.14 9.00
N LEU A 175 -13.46 5.68 9.05
CA LEU A 175 -12.38 6.34 9.77
C LEU A 175 -11.44 7.04 8.79
N GLU A 176 -11.19 8.30 9.05
CA GLU A 176 -10.26 9.15 8.32
C GLU A 176 -8.82 8.85 8.71
N ASP A 177 -7.87 9.45 8.00
CA ASP A 177 -6.47 9.39 8.35
C ASP A 177 -6.21 10.05 9.70
N GLU A 178 -5.36 9.42 10.50
CA GLU A 178 -4.93 9.94 11.80
C GLU A 178 -3.44 10.24 11.80
N TRP A 179 -3.06 11.28 12.51
CA TRP A 179 -1.65 11.61 12.71
C TRP A 179 -0.92 10.46 13.41
N SER A 180 0.23 10.10 12.84
CA SER A 180 1.12 9.10 13.39
C SER A 180 2.56 9.60 13.38
N GLU A 181 3.27 9.31 14.46
CA GLU A 181 4.68 9.69 14.64
C GLU A 181 5.62 8.48 14.49
N ASN A 182 5.10 7.25 14.44
CA ASN A 182 5.92 6.04 14.57
C ASN A 182 5.49 4.87 13.66
N LEU A 183 4.63 5.09 12.70
CA LEU A 183 4.18 4.03 11.80
C LEU A 183 4.92 4.00 10.46
N VAL A 184 5.40 5.14 10.00
CA VAL A 184 6.06 5.26 8.71
C VAL A 184 7.57 5.24 8.90
N TRP A 185 8.21 4.18 8.45
CA TRP A 185 9.65 3.96 8.59
C TRP A 185 10.34 4.25 7.26
N ASP A 186 11.35 5.09 7.29
CA ASP A 186 12.02 5.61 6.12
C ASP A 186 13.50 5.19 5.97
N SER A 187 14.01 4.34 6.86
CA SER A 187 15.38 3.84 6.80
C SER A 187 15.51 2.41 7.32
N GLN A 188 15.91 1.51 6.43
CA GLN A 188 16.18 0.12 6.79
C GLN A 188 17.42 -0.01 7.68
N ASP A 189 18.49 0.71 7.38
CA ASP A 189 19.77 0.60 8.10
C ASP A 189 19.62 1.05 9.55
N LEU A 190 18.92 2.15 9.78
CA LEU A 190 18.65 2.63 11.12
C LEU A 190 17.70 1.70 11.87
N MET A 191 16.70 1.12 11.21
CA MET A 191 15.81 0.13 11.81
C MET A 191 16.60 -1.11 12.27
N LEU A 192 17.54 -1.60 11.45
CA LEU A 192 18.40 -2.74 11.82
C LEU A 192 19.33 -2.44 13.00
N MET A 193 19.66 -1.18 13.23
CA MET A 193 20.42 -0.72 14.39
C MET A 193 19.55 -0.46 15.62
N GLY A 194 18.25 -0.70 15.54
CA GLY A 194 17.29 -0.43 16.61
C GLY A 194 16.75 1.02 16.64
N TYR A 195 17.05 1.81 15.63
CA TYR A 195 16.52 3.16 15.48
C TYR A 195 15.49 3.19 14.35
N VAL A 196 14.35 3.78 14.60
CA VAL A 196 13.32 3.93 13.58
C VAL A 196 13.09 5.42 13.38
N PRO A 197 13.73 6.03 12.39
CA PRO A 197 13.33 7.34 11.96
C PRO A 197 11.92 7.22 11.38
N SER A 198 11.03 8.06 11.86
CA SER A 198 9.63 8.06 11.48
C SER A 198 9.21 9.47 11.18
N GLN A 199 8.63 9.64 10.00
CA GLN A 199 7.98 10.89 9.67
C GLN A 199 6.64 10.98 10.41
N GLY A 200 6.38 12.10 11.08
CA GLY A 200 5.05 12.45 11.53
C GLY A 200 4.18 12.77 10.31
N ILE A 201 3.18 11.94 10.07
CA ILE A 201 2.27 12.05 8.94
C ILE A 201 0.91 11.44 9.28
N SER A 202 -0.13 11.92 8.61
CA SER A 202 -1.44 11.27 8.70
C SER A 202 -1.46 10.01 7.86
N VAL A 203 -1.90 8.89 8.45
CA VAL A 203 -2.07 7.60 7.81
C VAL A 203 -3.43 7.01 8.15
N ASN A 204 -3.99 6.25 7.24
CA ASN A 204 -5.21 5.50 7.49
C ASN A 204 -4.87 4.19 8.20
N LYS A 205 -5.08 4.16 9.52
CA LYS A 205 -4.78 2.98 10.34
C LYS A 205 -5.66 1.79 10.00
N VAL A 206 -6.89 2.03 9.55
CA VAL A 206 -7.81 0.96 9.16
C VAL A 206 -7.28 0.27 7.90
N LEU A 207 -7.01 1.01 6.84
CA LEU A 207 -6.51 0.41 5.61
C LEU A 207 -5.09 -0.15 5.78
N SER A 208 -4.25 0.48 6.58
CA SER A 208 -2.90 -0.03 6.89
C SER A 208 -2.92 -1.36 7.65
N SER A 209 -4.06 -1.74 8.25
CA SER A 209 -4.21 -3.04 8.90
C SER A 209 -4.32 -4.23 7.93
N TRP A 210 -4.42 -3.98 6.63
CA TRP A 210 -4.42 -5.05 5.60
C TRP A 210 -3.18 -5.94 5.65
N LEU A 211 -2.04 -5.40 6.11
CA LEU A 211 -0.82 -6.13 6.34
C LEU A 211 -0.22 -5.72 7.68
N SER A 212 -0.34 -6.57 8.67
CA SER A 212 0.27 -6.35 9.97
C SER A 212 1.68 -6.94 10.02
N MET A 213 2.56 -6.23 10.71
CA MET A 213 3.93 -6.66 10.99
C MET A 213 4.10 -6.81 12.50
N LYS A 214 4.65 -7.94 12.93
CA LYS A 214 4.95 -8.22 14.33
C LYS A 214 6.45 -8.40 14.53
N ILE A 215 7.00 -7.66 15.48
CA ILE A 215 8.37 -7.79 15.98
C ILE A 215 8.28 -7.86 17.52
N PRO A 216 9.00 -8.75 18.23
CA PRO A 216 9.69 -9.91 17.69
C PRO A 216 8.72 -10.94 17.09
N PRO A 217 9.16 -11.90 16.25
CA PRO A 217 10.56 -12.33 16.02
C PRO A 217 11.33 -11.48 14.99
N MET A 218 12.63 -11.77 14.84
CA MET A 218 13.41 -11.31 13.71
C MET A 218 13.79 -12.52 12.85
N PRO A 219 13.55 -12.49 11.53
CA PRO A 219 12.92 -11.41 10.78
C PRO A 219 11.44 -11.22 11.17
N PRO A 220 10.86 -10.03 10.93
CA PRO A 220 9.47 -9.74 11.28
C PRO A 220 8.48 -10.75 10.72
N ALA A 221 7.47 -11.10 11.51
CA ALA A 221 6.33 -11.90 11.05
C ALA A 221 5.26 -10.98 10.45
N PHE A 222 4.78 -11.34 9.26
CA PHE A 222 3.73 -10.62 8.57
C PHE A 222 2.45 -11.44 8.56
N SER A 223 1.31 -10.76 8.71
CA SER A 223 -0.02 -11.37 8.63
C SER A 223 -0.89 -10.55 7.68
N LEU A 224 -1.36 -11.21 6.64
CA LEU A 224 -2.31 -10.64 5.70
C LEU A 224 -3.70 -10.60 6.35
N ASN A 225 -4.35 -9.44 6.29
CA ASN A 225 -5.77 -9.30 6.55
C ASN A 225 -6.51 -9.41 5.21
N ASN A 226 -7.28 -10.45 5.03
CA ASN A 226 -8.00 -10.76 3.80
C ASN A 226 -9.38 -10.11 3.73
N HIS A 227 -9.71 -9.23 4.66
CA HIS A 227 -10.98 -8.51 4.58
C HIS A 227 -11.01 -7.54 3.40
N VAL A 228 -12.21 -7.27 2.93
CA VAL A 228 -12.46 -6.19 1.97
C VAL A 228 -12.61 -4.90 2.74
N PHE A 229 -11.90 -3.87 2.30
CA PHE A 229 -11.97 -2.52 2.82
C PHE A 229 -12.77 -1.65 1.85
N ILE A 230 -13.65 -0.82 2.37
CA ILE A 230 -14.38 0.18 1.57
C ILE A 230 -13.73 1.53 1.84
N LEU A 231 -13.19 2.14 0.80
CA LEU A 231 -12.70 3.50 0.80
C LEU A 231 -13.79 4.43 0.28
N ARG A 232 -14.20 5.37 1.09
CA ARG A 232 -15.00 6.52 0.66
C ARG A 232 -14.04 7.63 0.27
N LEU A 233 -14.04 8.01 -0.99
CA LEU A 233 -13.17 9.04 -1.55
C LEU A 233 -13.66 10.44 -1.13
N LYS A 234 -12.79 11.44 -1.30
CA LYS A 234 -13.08 12.84 -0.99
C LYS A 234 -14.30 13.39 -1.73
N ASP A 235 -14.56 12.91 -2.94
CA ASP A 235 -15.71 13.29 -3.76
C ASP A 235 -17.01 12.56 -3.39
N GLY A 236 -16.96 11.67 -2.40
CA GLY A 236 -18.09 10.89 -1.91
C GLY A 236 -18.35 9.60 -2.68
N THR A 237 -17.53 9.27 -3.68
CA THR A 237 -17.58 7.96 -4.35
C THR A 237 -16.95 6.88 -3.48
N TYR A 238 -17.14 5.61 -3.85
CA TYR A 238 -16.66 4.47 -3.08
C TYR A 238 -15.80 3.54 -3.93
N ALA A 239 -14.75 3.02 -3.34
CA ALA A 239 -13.95 1.94 -3.91
C ALA A 239 -13.83 0.79 -2.91
N ALA A 240 -13.83 -0.45 -3.40
CA ALA A 240 -13.55 -1.62 -2.60
C ALA A 240 -12.09 -2.06 -2.86
N LEU A 241 -11.35 -2.34 -1.81
CA LEU A 241 -9.94 -2.69 -1.83
C LEU A 241 -9.72 -3.98 -1.04
N GLN A 242 -8.88 -4.86 -1.56
CA GLN A 242 -8.44 -6.07 -0.87
C GLN A 242 -6.97 -6.32 -1.19
N LEU A 243 -6.15 -6.61 -0.18
CA LEU A 243 -4.79 -7.01 -0.38
C LEU A 243 -4.74 -8.52 -0.64
N GLU A 244 -4.36 -8.91 -1.86
CA GLU A 244 -4.28 -10.32 -2.24
C GLU A 244 -2.90 -10.93 -1.95
N ASN A 245 -1.84 -10.14 -2.13
CA ASN A 245 -0.49 -10.63 -1.95
C ASN A 245 0.46 -9.48 -1.56
N TYR A 246 1.42 -9.75 -0.70
CA TYR A 246 2.45 -8.81 -0.26
C TYR A 246 3.88 -9.29 -0.59
N LEU A 247 4.01 -10.40 -1.30
CA LEU A 247 5.30 -10.92 -1.73
C LEU A 247 5.53 -10.61 -3.21
N SER A 248 6.77 -10.27 -3.56
CA SER A 248 7.20 -10.22 -4.96
C SER A 248 7.18 -11.63 -5.57
N GLN A 249 7.33 -11.73 -6.89
CA GLN A 249 7.49 -13.01 -7.57
C GLN A 249 8.67 -13.82 -7.05
N GLU A 250 9.72 -13.14 -6.58
CA GLU A 250 10.90 -13.77 -6.00
C GLU A 250 10.71 -14.11 -4.51
N GLY A 251 9.52 -13.92 -3.96
CA GLY A 251 9.22 -14.14 -2.54
C GLY A 251 9.83 -13.10 -1.60
N LYS A 252 10.28 -11.96 -2.12
CA LYS A 252 10.76 -10.84 -1.31
C LYS A 252 9.58 -10.05 -0.74
N LYS A 253 9.78 -9.51 0.47
CA LYS A 253 8.79 -8.71 1.22
C LYS A 253 9.12 -7.24 1.13
#